data_17b42617b48b0c116aee371fe93fc3a7
#
_entry.id   17b42617b48b0c116aee371fe93fc3a7
#
_cell.length_a   1.000
_cell.length_b   1.000
_cell.length_c   1.000
_cell.angle_alpha   90.00
_cell.angle_beta   90.00
_cell.angle_gamma   90.00
#
_symmetry.space_group_name_H-M   'P 1'
#
loop_
_entity.id
_entity.type
_entity.pdbx_description
1 polymer ?
#
loop_
_entity_poly.entity_id
_entity_poly.type
_entity_poly.pdbx_seq_one_letter_code
_entity_poly.pdbx_strand_id
1 'polypeptide(L)'
;MPTSPHVDFKFKNNNVLQTTPMLGVSCVLARTTKGPYDDPSEIISTFSQFQRIYGSEIVPDGSVSNIEKALTGGSKLRVIRVLGKGATQGTVAATAASKTKAAAKSEEEGIVPASAAPDPATPAALITITSSRVTYSLGLVTKGYGDPIGSTDSFQVGFYKQANTLYYKIYSGNGQVLEQGPVITYKTADENNDTSVDYLALSAFAKNSEYIKPVVVAGSSFENLIKWLTDSVDGTKNAVTLTVGGVAPTEDEKKFTGTIGSAGSTPTADEWIASLDFVKDYTDFYQLFISHISQHLTADADVLKVYKAAADMAKELMEWVLYIEVPKHLTHYTQGTQARDYKAQVTWVQTCLGTV
;
A
#
# COMPACT_ATOMS: atom_id res chain seq x y z
N MET A 1 -19.60 37.83 -25.73
CA MET A 1 -19.55 36.67 -24.78
C MET A 1 -18.22 36.73 -24.07
N PRO A 2 -18.16 36.76 -22.74
CA PRO A 2 -16.88 36.72 -22.05
C PRO A 2 -16.27 35.32 -22.21
N THR A 3 -15.08 35.27 -22.80
CA THR A 3 -14.30 34.06 -22.89
C THR A 3 -13.85 33.67 -21.50
N SER A 4 -14.09 32.42 -21.09
CA SER A 4 -13.56 31.91 -19.83
C SER A 4 -12.04 32.04 -19.83
N PRO A 5 -11.43 32.56 -18.76
CA PRO A 5 -9.98 32.58 -18.66
C PRO A 5 -9.48 31.13 -18.65
N HIS A 6 -8.68 30.79 -19.64
CA HIS A 6 -7.93 29.54 -19.65
C HIS A 6 -6.45 29.88 -19.61
N VAL A 7 -5.70 29.07 -18.93
CA VAL A 7 -4.24 29.20 -18.86
C VAL A 7 -3.65 28.11 -19.72
N ASP A 8 -3.08 28.53 -20.87
CA ASP A 8 -2.36 27.61 -21.75
C ASP A 8 -0.90 27.51 -21.30
N PHE A 9 -0.52 26.35 -20.82
CA PHE A 9 0.88 26.04 -20.56
C PHE A 9 1.50 25.41 -21.80
N LYS A 10 2.45 26.11 -22.44
CA LYS A 10 3.29 25.54 -23.50
C LYS A 10 4.61 25.08 -22.89
N PHE A 11 4.74 23.77 -22.72
CA PHE A 11 6.01 23.18 -22.30
C PHE A 11 6.88 22.87 -23.51
N LYS A 12 8.14 23.30 -23.45
CA LYS A 12 9.13 22.97 -24.45
C LYS A 12 10.12 21.96 -23.83
N ASN A 13 9.92 20.68 -24.14
CA ASN A 13 10.79 19.63 -23.65
C ASN A 13 11.97 19.45 -24.62
N ASN A 14 13.19 19.62 -24.13
CA ASN A 14 14.42 19.46 -24.91
C ASN A 14 15.13 18.11 -24.64
N ASN A 15 14.57 17.21 -23.83
CA ASN A 15 15.18 15.92 -23.53
C ASN A 15 14.46 14.77 -24.22
N VAL A 16 15.23 14.10 -25.06
CA VAL A 16 14.84 13.00 -25.93
C VAL A 16 15.01 11.69 -25.19
N LEU A 17 14.01 11.27 -24.48
CA LEU A 17 13.65 9.87 -24.22
C LEU A 17 12.28 9.87 -23.55
N GLN A 18 11.28 10.31 -24.32
CA GLN A 18 9.90 10.13 -23.90
C GLN A 18 9.49 8.70 -24.16
N THR A 19 9.39 7.92 -23.09
CA THR A 19 8.35 6.90 -23.07
C THR A 19 7.04 7.66 -23.23
N THR A 20 6.34 7.43 -24.33
CA THR A 20 5.07 8.09 -24.64
C THR A 20 4.13 7.88 -23.46
N PRO A 21 3.69 8.92 -22.72
CA PRO A 21 2.78 8.73 -21.62
C PRO A 21 1.54 7.98 -22.14
N MET A 22 1.10 6.97 -21.43
CA MET A 22 -0.09 6.21 -21.79
C MET A 22 -1.28 7.17 -21.72
N LEU A 23 -1.77 7.61 -22.88
CA LEU A 23 -2.97 8.41 -22.98
C LEU A 23 -4.10 7.66 -22.28
N GLY A 24 -4.74 8.30 -21.31
CA GLY A 24 -5.85 7.73 -20.55
C GLY A 24 -5.49 7.19 -19.15
N VAL A 25 -4.22 7.29 -18.71
CA VAL A 25 -3.85 7.01 -17.32
C VAL A 25 -3.68 8.31 -16.57
N SER A 26 -4.35 8.43 -15.43
CA SER A 26 -4.20 9.55 -14.50
C SER A 26 -3.65 9.04 -13.17
N CYS A 27 -2.83 9.83 -12.50
CA CYS A 27 -2.38 9.57 -11.14
C CYS A 27 -3.26 10.30 -10.15
N VAL A 28 -3.67 9.64 -9.07
CA VAL A 28 -4.47 10.25 -8.01
C VAL A 28 -3.86 9.99 -6.64
N LEU A 29 -3.68 11.06 -5.86
CA LEU A 29 -3.43 10.95 -4.43
C LEU A 29 -4.75 10.86 -3.71
N ALA A 30 -4.94 9.82 -2.90
CA ALA A 30 -6.18 9.59 -2.17
C ALA A 30 -5.96 8.96 -0.80
N ARG A 31 -6.82 9.31 0.16
CA ARG A 31 -6.93 8.63 1.44
C ARG A 31 -7.91 7.47 1.32
N THR A 32 -7.46 6.27 1.62
CA THR A 32 -8.26 5.04 1.48
C THR A 32 -8.14 4.15 2.71
N THR A 33 -9.12 3.25 2.91
CA THR A 33 -9.18 2.40 4.12
C THR A 33 -8.09 1.33 4.16
N LYS A 34 -7.64 0.86 3.01
CA LYS A 34 -6.62 -0.18 2.87
C LYS A 34 -5.79 0.04 1.62
N GLY A 35 -4.84 -0.81 1.34
CA GLY A 35 -4.05 -0.83 0.12
C GLY A 35 -2.57 -0.57 0.34
N PRO A 36 -1.76 -0.78 -0.70
CA PRO A 36 -0.33 -0.52 -0.66
C PRO A 36 -0.05 0.97 -0.50
N TYR A 37 1.06 1.28 0.15
CA TYR A 37 1.58 2.64 0.29
C TYR A 37 2.88 2.82 -0.47
N ASP A 38 3.76 1.85 -0.35
CA ASP A 38 5.13 1.84 -0.85
C ASP A 38 5.29 1.22 -2.26
N ASP A 39 4.24 0.59 -2.77
CA ASP A 39 4.22 -0.02 -4.12
C ASP A 39 2.85 0.19 -4.80
N PRO A 40 2.53 1.39 -5.28
CA PRO A 40 1.30 1.66 -6.02
C PRO A 40 1.39 1.18 -7.48
N SER A 41 1.93 -0.01 -7.71
CA SER A 41 2.37 -0.48 -9.03
C SER A 41 1.23 -0.83 -9.98
N GLU A 42 0.01 -1.05 -9.50
CA GLU A 42 -1.09 -1.54 -10.33
C GLU A 42 -1.91 -0.40 -10.93
N ILE A 43 -2.14 -0.45 -12.25
CA ILE A 43 -3.05 0.47 -12.94
C ILE A 43 -4.47 -0.05 -12.77
N ILE A 44 -5.32 0.75 -12.13
CA ILE A 44 -6.72 0.44 -11.87
C ILE A 44 -7.57 0.81 -13.09
N SER A 45 -8.35 -0.15 -13.57
CA SER A 45 -9.23 0.04 -14.74
C SER A 45 -10.71 -0.01 -14.40
N THR A 46 -11.09 -0.56 -13.26
CA THR A 46 -12.48 -0.68 -12.81
C THR A 46 -12.64 -0.30 -11.35
N PHE A 47 -13.84 0.17 -10.99
CA PHE A 47 -14.13 0.52 -9.61
C PHE A 47 -14.10 -0.69 -8.66
N SER A 48 -14.54 -1.86 -9.13
CA SER A 48 -14.44 -3.10 -8.34
C SER A 48 -12.99 -3.48 -8.04
N GLN A 49 -12.07 -3.30 -9.00
CA GLN A 49 -10.64 -3.50 -8.78
C GLN A 49 -10.11 -2.50 -7.74
N PHE A 50 -10.51 -1.22 -7.83
CA PHE A 50 -10.17 -0.20 -6.83
C PHE A 50 -10.64 -0.61 -5.44
N GLN A 51 -11.93 -0.97 -5.28
CA GLN A 51 -12.48 -1.36 -3.97
C GLN A 51 -11.79 -2.59 -3.38
N ARG A 52 -11.44 -3.57 -4.21
CA ARG A 52 -10.70 -4.75 -3.76
C ARG A 52 -9.33 -4.38 -3.19
N ILE A 53 -8.59 -3.48 -3.82
CA ILE A 53 -7.23 -3.12 -3.44
C ILE A 53 -7.21 -2.03 -2.35
N TYR A 54 -8.00 -0.96 -2.55
CA TYR A 54 -7.94 0.25 -1.72
C TYR A 54 -9.12 0.41 -0.75
N GLY A 55 -10.15 -0.42 -0.90
CA GLY A 55 -11.33 -0.39 -0.03
C GLY A 55 -12.28 0.75 -0.35
N SER A 56 -12.83 1.34 0.69
CA SER A 56 -13.80 2.42 0.63
C SER A 56 -13.26 3.70 1.28
N GLU A 57 -14.08 4.72 1.35
CA GLU A 57 -13.77 5.96 2.08
C GLU A 57 -13.61 5.71 3.57
N ILE A 58 -12.61 6.35 4.20
CA ILE A 58 -12.45 6.37 5.67
C ILE A 58 -13.47 7.32 6.28
N VAL A 59 -13.73 8.42 5.59
CA VAL A 59 -14.71 9.45 5.96
C VAL A 59 -15.48 9.77 4.67
N PRO A 60 -16.80 10.05 4.72
CA PRO A 60 -17.57 10.42 3.53
C PRO A 60 -17.15 11.81 3.02
N ASP A 61 -16.01 11.87 2.36
CA ASP A 61 -15.38 13.08 1.83
C ASP A 61 -15.52 13.22 0.30
N GLY A 62 -16.02 12.19 -0.37
CA GLY A 62 -16.20 12.15 -1.81
C GLY A 62 -14.95 11.76 -2.60
N SER A 63 -13.79 11.50 -1.96
CA SER A 63 -12.56 11.09 -2.65
C SER A 63 -12.77 9.84 -3.48
N VAL A 64 -13.38 8.81 -2.89
CA VAL A 64 -13.69 7.54 -3.57
C VAL A 64 -14.79 7.72 -4.62
N SER A 65 -15.78 8.58 -4.38
CA SER A 65 -16.83 8.91 -5.37
C SER A 65 -16.26 9.55 -6.63
N ASN A 66 -15.22 10.38 -6.51
CA ASN A 66 -14.57 10.96 -7.69
C ASN A 66 -13.75 9.91 -8.45
N ILE A 67 -13.10 9.01 -7.74
CA ILE A 67 -12.38 7.87 -8.33
C ILE A 67 -13.38 6.96 -9.08
N GLU A 68 -14.54 6.66 -8.48
CA GLU A 68 -15.60 5.90 -9.11
C GLU A 68 -16.06 6.54 -10.42
N LYS A 69 -16.33 7.85 -10.40
CA LYS A 69 -16.75 8.59 -11.60
C LYS A 69 -15.69 8.57 -12.68
N ALA A 70 -14.42 8.75 -12.33
CA ALA A 70 -13.31 8.69 -13.27
C ALA A 70 -13.18 7.31 -13.92
N LEU A 71 -13.24 6.24 -13.14
CA LEU A 71 -13.16 4.86 -13.63
C LEU A 71 -14.40 4.49 -14.47
N THR A 72 -15.60 4.90 -14.06
CA THR A 72 -16.84 4.70 -14.83
C THR A 72 -16.81 5.48 -16.15
N GLY A 73 -16.15 6.64 -16.17
CA GLY A 73 -15.91 7.43 -17.38
C GLY A 73 -14.84 6.84 -18.32
N GLY A 74 -14.27 5.67 -18.00
CA GLY A 74 -13.29 4.98 -18.84
C GLY A 74 -11.84 5.40 -18.60
N SER A 75 -11.56 6.23 -17.58
CA SER A 75 -10.19 6.56 -17.19
C SER A 75 -9.51 5.34 -16.54
N LYS A 76 -8.20 5.26 -16.71
CA LYS A 76 -7.37 4.34 -15.94
C LYS A 76 -6.63 5.14 -14.88
N LEU A 77 -6.51 4.60 -13.68
CA LEU A 77 -5.92 5.32 -12.56
C LEU A 77 -4.71 4.58 -11.99
N ARG A 78 -3.67 5.35 -11.71
CA ARG A 78 -2.64 4.96 -10.75
C ARG A 78 -2.97 5.67 -9.44
N VAL A 79 -3.16 4.91 -8.37
CA VAL A 79 -3.57 5.44 -7.08
C VAL A 79 -2.37 5.44 -6.15
N ILE A 80 -2.03 6.61 -5.62
CA ILE A 80 -1.03 6.79 -4.57
C ILE A 80 -1.80 7.05 -3.28
N ARG A 81 -1.59 6.18 -2.32
CA ARG A 81 -2.28 6.24 -1.04
C ARG A 81 -1.61 7.21 -0.10
N VAL A 82 -2.40 8.07 0.55
CA VAL A 82 -1.93 8.94 1.62
C VAL A 82 -2.27 8.32 2.97
N LEU A 83 -1.29 8.19 3.84
CA LEU A 83 -1.42 7.65 5.19
C LEU A 83 -1.23 8.76 6.22
N GLY A 84 -1.89 8.63 7.36
CA GLY A 84 -1.68 9.54 8.48
C GLY A 84 -0.56 9.06 9.41
N LYS A 85 -0.17 9.93 10.32
CA LYS A 85 0.82 9.62 11.35
C LYS A 85 0.36 8.42 12.20
N GLY A 86 1.28 7.52 12.49
CA GLY A 86 0.98 6.29 13.26
C GLY A 86 0.26 5.21 12.44
N ALA A 87 0.30 5.28 11.11
CA ALA A 87 -0.13 4.17 10.27
C ALA A 87 0.73 2.93 10.52
N THR A 88 0.09 1.77 10.63
CA THR A 88 0.75 0.49 10.91
C THR A 88 0.24 -0.62 10.00
N GLN A 89 1.09 -1.59 9.72
CA GLN A 89 0.68 -2.87 9.15
C GLN A 89 0.23 -3.80 10.26
N GLY A 90 -0.68 -4.70 9.94
CA GLY A 90 -1.03 -5.82 10.82
C GLY A 90 0.07 -6.88 10.82
N THR A 91 0.13 -7.68 11.87
CA THR A 91 1.10 -8.76 12.03
C THR A 91 0.44 -10.04 12.50
N VAL A 92 1.07 -11.19 12.22
CA VAL A 92 0.62 -12.50 12.72
C VAL A 92 1.48 -12.90 13.91
N ALA A 93 0.84 -13.29 15.02
CA ALA A 93 1.54 -13.74 16.23
C ALA A 93 2.23 -15.10 16.00
N ALA A 94 3.41 -15.28 16.58
CA ALA A 94 4.16 -16.54 16.48
C ALA A 94 3.57 -17.67 17.35
N THR A 95 2.76 -17.33 18.36
CA THR A 95 2.09 -18.31 19.23
C THR A 95 0.70 -18.63 18.70
N ALA A 96 0.35 -19.91 18.72
CA ALA A 96 -1.00 -20.35 18.37
C ALA A 96 -2.03 -19.64 19.26
N ALA A 97 -3.20 -19.32 18.68
CA ALA A 97 -4.26 -18.58 19.34
C ALA A 97 -4.69 -19.24 20.67
N SER A 98 -4.17 -18.73 21.76
CA SER A 98 -4.78 -18.87 23.08
C SER A 98 -5.59 -17.60 23.33
N LYS A 99 -6.81 -17.74 23.79
CA LYS A 99 -7.71 -16.61 24.07
C LYS A 99 -7.14 -15.75 25.19
N THR A 100 -6.28 -14.81 24.85
CA THR A 100 -5.78 -13.83 25.82
C THR A 100 -5.88 -12.42 25.21
N LYS A 101 -6.58 -11.58 25.94
CA LYS A 101 -6.87 -10.17 25.63
C LYS A 101 -5.57 -9.38 25.54
N ALA A 102 -5.36 -8.65 24.43
CA ALA A 102 -4.21 -7.80 24.23
C ALA A 102 -4.15 -6.68 25.27
N ALA A 103 -2.99 -6.52 25.90
CA ALA A 103 -2.72 -5.41 26.80
C ALA A 103 -2.33 -4.17 25.98
N ALA A 104 -2.95 -3.05 26.29
CA ALA A 104 -2.64 -1.75 25.70
C ALA A 104 -1.20 -1.33 26.05
N LYS A 105 -0.45 -0.90 25.05
CA LYS A 105 0.87 -0.32 25.21
C LYS A 105 0.74 1.15 25.60
N SER A 106 1.38 1.55 26.68
CA SER A 106 1.46 2.93 27.15
C SER A 106 2.31 3.78 26.21
N GLU A 107 1.80 4.95 25.90
CA GLU A 107 2.49 6.01 25.14
C GLU A 107 3.58 6.64 26.00
N GLU A 108 4.81 6.67 25.48
CA GLU A 108 5.89 7.51 25.96
C GLU A 108 6.11 8.61 24.91
N GLU A 109 5.76 9.85 25.26
CA GLU A 109 5.93 11.02 24.41
C GLU A 109 7.42 11.36 24.22
N GLY A 110 8.00 10.91 23.10
CA GLY A 110 9.25 11.42 22.58
C GLY A 110 9.00 12.32 21.38
N ILE A 111 9.57 13.52 21.39
CA ILE A 111 9.52 14.47 20.27
C ILE A 111 10.18 13.80 19.05
N VAL A 112 9.37 13.36 18.10
CA VAL A 112 9.82 12.79 16.83
C VAL A 112 9.79 13.90 15.77
N PRO A 113 10.85 14.08 14.95
CA PRO A 113 10.83 15.05 13.86
C PRO A 113 9.71 14.74 12.87
N ALA A 114 9.14 15.81 12.32
CA ALA A 114 8.04 15.76 11.37
C ALA A 114 8.38 14.87 10.16
N SER A 115 7.37 14.07 9.74
CA SER A 115 7.37 13.28 8.50
C SER A 115 8.40 12.15 8.44
N ALA A 116 8.25 11.15 9.30
CA ALA A 116 8.81 9.84 8.99
C ALA A 116 7.77 9.06 8.18
N ALA A 117 8.19 8.44 7.07
CA ALA A 117 7.40 7.41 6.40
C ALA A 117 6.92 6.39 7.45
N PRO A 118 5.72 5.82 7.30
CA PRO A 118 5.24 4.83 8.25
C PRO A 118 6.23 3.65 8.31
N ASP A 119 6.67 3.32 9.52
CA ASP A 119 7.61 2.21 9.71
C ASP A 119 6.95 0.87 9.36
N PRO A 120 7.60 0.03 8.55
CA PRO A 120 7.10 -1.31 8.29
C PRO A 120 7.04 -2.09 9.60
N ALA A 121 5.95 -2.83 9.81
CA ALA A 121 5.80 -3.65 11.01
C ALA A 121 6.90 -4.71 11.08
N THR A 122 7.51 -4.88 12.25
CA THR A 122 8.45 -5.99 12.53
C THR A 122 7.64 -7.16 13.10
N PRO A 123 7.29 -8.18 12.30
CA PRO A 123 6.52 -9.31 12.77
C PRO A 123 7.40 -10.28 13.59
N ALA A 124 6.76 -11.08 14.43
CA ALA A 124 7.43 -12.21 15.07
C ALA A 124 7.76 -13.30 14.04
N ALA A 125 8.87 -14.03 14.27
CA ALA A 125 9.24 -15.18 13.44
C ALA A 125 8.15 -16.27 13.54
N LEU A 126 7.52 -16.60 12.42
CA LEU A 126 6.44 -17.58 12.35
C LEU A 126 6.82 -18.83 11.57
N ILE A 127 7.44 -18.65 10.41
CA ILE A 127 7.92 -19.73 9.56
C ILE A 127 9.44 -19.74 9.62
N THR A 128 10.03 -20.87 9.95
CA THR A 128 11.49 -21.01 9.97
C THR A 128 11.92 -22.09 9.00
N ILE A 129 12.87 -21.74 8.14
CA ILE A 129 13.47 -22.61 7.13
C ILE A 129 14.95 -22.76 7.50
N THR A 130 15.35 -23.96 7.90
CA THR A 130 16.72 -24.23 8.39
C THR A 130 17.39 -25.28 7.53
N SER A 131 18.61 -25.01 7.16
CA SER A 131 19.56 -26.02 6.65
C SER A 131 20.74 -26.17 7.61
N SER A 132 21.69 -27.06 7.29
CA SER A 132 22.91 -27.23 8.09
C SER A 132 23.78 -25.97 8.18
N ARG A 133 23.59 -24.97 7.29
CA ARG A 133 24.44 -23.78 7.20
C ARG A 133 23.72 -22.46 7.47
N VAL A 134 22.44 -22.38 7.16
CA VAL A 134 21.69 -21.10 7.21
C VAL A 134 20.29 -21.35 7.75
N THR A 135 19.80 -20.39 8.53
CA THR A 135 18.42 -20.35 9.00
C THR A 135 17.79 -19.03 8.56
N TYR A 136 16.62 -19.12 7.94
CA TYR A 136 15.77 -17.98 7.63
C TYR A 136 14.49 -18.08 8.45
N SER A 137 14.17 -16.98 9.12
CA SER A 137 12.89 -16.85 9.82
C SER A 137 12.03 -15.79 9.14
N LEU A 138 10.81 -16.18 8.82
CA LEU A 138 9.83 -15.32 8.19
C LEU A 138 8.72 -15.02 9.19
N GLY A 139 8.36 -13.76 9.29
CA GLY A 139 7.12 -13.32 9.88
C GLY A 139 6.12 -12.98 8.78
N LEU A 140 4.86 -12.74 9.14
CA LEU A 140 3.81 -12.33 8.24
C LEU A 140 3.26 -10.97 8.64
N VAL A 141 3.14 -10.09 7.66
CA VAL A 141 2.50 -8.77 7.81
C VAL A 141 1.33 -8.66 6.84
N THR A 142 0.38 -7.78 7.15
CA THR A 142 -0.69 -7.46 6.20
C THR A 142 -0.11 -6.72 4.99
N LYS A 143 -0.68 -6.98 3.82
CA LYS A 143 -0.28 -6.34 2.58
C LYS A 143 -0.87 -4.93 2.53
N GLY A 144 -0.08 -3.96 2.95
CA GLY A 144 -0.51 -2.58 3.13
C GLY A 144 -0.92 -2.26 4.58
N TYR A 145 -1.23 -0.99 4.78
CA TYR A 145 -1.62 -0.41 6.07
C TYR A 145 -3.14 -0.39 6.21
N GLY A 146 -3.66 -0.35 7.43
CA GLY A 146 -5.10 -0.39 7.68
C GLY A 146 -5.64 -1.80 7.78
N ASP A 147 -6.89 -1.99 7.40
CA ASP A 147 -7.57 -3.28 7.45
C ASP A 147 -7.79 -3.87 6.05
N PRO A 148 -6.85 -4.65 5.50
CA PRO A 148 -7.02 -5.29 4.20
C PRO A 148 -7.99 -6.48 4.24
N ILE A 149 -8.32 -6.99 5.42
CA ILE A 149 -9.05 -8.25 5.61
C ILE A 149 -10.55 -8.02 5.80
N GLY A 150 -10.95 -6.78 6.12
CA GLY A 150 -12.34 -6.45 6.43
C GLY A 150 -12.81 -7.02 7.77
N SER A 151 -11.89 -7.08 8.74
CA SER A 151 -12.14 -7.57 10.08
C SER A 151 -12.05 -6.43 11.10
N THR A 152 -12.92 -6.40 12.09
CA THR A 152 -12.94 -5.28 13.05
C THR A 152 -11.73 -5.25 13.97
N ASP A 153 -11.16 -6.41 14.35
CA ASP A 153 -10.10 -6.47 15.36
C ASP A 153 -8.98 -7.45 15.02
N SER A 154 -9.30 -8.59 14.44
CA SER A 154 -8.33 -9.66 14.22
C SER A 154 -8.73 -10.56 13.06
N PHE A 155 -7.76 -11.27 12.54
CA PHE A 155 -7.93 -12.33 11.56
C PHE A 155 -7.13 -13.57 12.01
N GLN A 156 -7.23 -14.67 11.29
CA GLN A 156 -6.44 -15.86 11.57
C GLN A 156 -5.75 -16.34 10.32
N VAL A 157 -4.55 -16.89 10.49
CA VAL A 157 -3.82 -17.61 9.44
C VAL A 157 -3.61 -19.03 9.93
N GLY A 158 -4.20 -19.98 9.21
CA GLY A 158 -4.04 -21.40 9.45
C GLY A 158 -2.96 -21.98 8.54
N PHE A 159 -2.13 -22.87 9.08
CA PHE A 159 -1.15 -23.64 8.32
C PHE A 159 -1.38 -25.13 8.53
N TYR A 160 -1.28 -25.88 7.45
CA TYR A 160 -1.38 -27.33 7.47
C TYR A 160 -0.49 -27.94 6.38
N LYS A 161 -0.04 -29.16 6.59
CA LYS A 161 0.73 -29.92 5.62
C LYS A 161 -0.17 -30.87 4.87
N GLN A 162 -0.05 -30.89 3.55
CA GLN A 162 -0.67 -31.91 2.73
C GLN A 162 0.40 -32.50 1.83
N ALA A 163 0.66 -33.80 1.97
CA ALA A 163 1.83 -34.47 1.38
C ALA A 163 3.12 -33.71 1.74
N ASN A 164 3.87 -33.25 0.76
CA ASN A 164 5.12 -32.51 0.95
C ASN A 164 4.95 -30.97 0.81
N THR A 165 3.72 -30.45 0.87
CA THR A 165 3.45 -29.03 0.69
C THR A 165 2.85 -28.44 1.95
N LEU A 166 3.43 -27.33 2.42
CA LEU A 166 2.83 -26.46 3.42
C LEU A 166 1.82 -25.56 2.73
N TYR A 167 0.58 -25.58 3.21
CA TYR A 167 -0.50 -24.71 2.77
C TYR A 167 -0.86 -23.70 3.85
N TYR A 168 -1.42 -22.58 3.41
CA TYR A 168 -2.03 -21.60 4.29
C TYR A 168 -3.50 -21.38 3.96
N LYS A 169 -4.23 -20.89 4.96
CA LYS A 169 -5.57 -20.30 4.83
C LYS A 169 -5.64 -19.02 5.62
N ILE A 170 -6.29 -18.01 5.07
CA ILE A 170 -6.58 -16.75 5.75
C ILE A 170 -8.06 -16.73 6.08
N TYR A 171 -8.38 -16.46 7.33
CA TYR A 171 -9.73 -16.36 7.84
C TYR A 171 -10.02 -14.93 8.27
N SER A 172 -11.20 -14.43 7.89
CA SER A 172 -11.75 -13.20 8.47
C SER A 172 -12.09 -13.37 9.95
N GLY A 173 -12.37 -12.28 10.66
CA GLY A 173 -12.75 -12.32 12.07
C GLY A 173 -13.99 -13.16 12.38
N ASN A 174 -14.87 -13.36 11.40
CA ASN A 174 -16.06 -14.25 11.51
C ASN A 174 -15.77 -15.71 11.12
N GLY A 175 -14.52 -16.06 10.82
CA GLY A 175 -14.09 -17.42 10.49
C GLY A 175 -14.29 -17.85 9.04
N GLN A 176 -14.71 -16.96 8.15
CA GLN A 176 -14.80 -17.24 6.72
C GLN A 176 -13.41 -17.34 6.09
N VAL A 177 -13.18 -18.36 5.25
CA VAL A 177 -11.95 -18.47 4.45
C VAL A 177 -11.98 -17.42 3.34
N LEU A 178 -10.98 -16.54 3.34
CA LEU A 178 -10.82 -15.49 2.34
C LEU A 178 -9.86 -15.90 1.23
N GLU A 179 -8.78 -16.58 1.61
CA GLU A 179 -7.72 -16.99 0.70
C GLU A 179 -7.10 -18.29 1.19
N GLN A 180 -6.61 -19.11 0.26
CA GLN A 180 -5.82 -20.29 0.56
C GLN A 180 -4.84 -20.60 -0.58
N GLY A 181 -3.73 -21.22 -0.25
CA GLY A 181 -2.74 -21.58 -1.25
C GLY A 181 -1.53 -22.31 -0.68
N PRO A 182 -0.62 -22.74 -1.53
CA PRO A 182 0.64 -23.31 -1.10
C PRO A 182 1.59 -22.19 -0.61
N VAL A 183 2.39 -22.52 0.41
CA VAL A 183 3.48 -21.63 0.89
C VAL A 183 4.81 -22.14 0.34
N ILE A 184 5.10 -23.41 0.54
CA ILE A 184 6.35 -24.05 0.12
C ILE A 184 6.14 -25.55 -0.04
N THR A 185 6.71 -26.09 -1.11
CA THR A 185 6.78 -27.54 -1.34
C THR A 185 8.20 -28.02 -1.02
N TYR A 186 8.32 -29.06 -0.22
CA TYR A 186 9.60 -29.70 0.06
C TYR A 186 9.51 -31.20 -0.18
N LYS A 187 10.56 -31.75 -0.76
CA LYS A 187 10.71 -33.19 -0.85
C LYS A 187 11.39 -33.66 0.43
N THR A 188 10.83 -34.68 1.05
CA THR A 188 11.57 -35.49 2.01
C THR A 188 12.75 -36.14 1.27
N ALA A 189 13.89 -36.24 1.95
CA ALA A 189 15.04 -36.92 1.40
C ALA A 189 14.61 -38.29 0.82
N ASP A 190 14.80 -38.47 -0.48
CA ASP A 190 14.71 -39.80 -1.09
C ASP A 190 15.96 -40.63 -0.72
N GLU A 191 16.03 -41.87 -1.21
CA GLU A 191 17.17 -42.75 -0.97
C GLU A 191 18.54 -42.15 -1.39
N ASN A 192 18.51 -41.07 -2.19
CA ASN A 192 19.70 -40.33 -2.64
C ASN A 192 19.97 -39.05 -1.84
N ASN A 193 19.22 -38.80 -0.76
CA ASN A 193 19.34 -37.60 0.08
C ASN A 193 19.00 -36.29 -0.65
N ASP A 194 18.14 -36.37 -1.65
CA ASP A 194 17.80 -35.30 -2.56
C ASP A 194 16.60 -34.47 -2.07
N THR A 195 16.83 -33.55 -1.15
CA THR A 195 15.82 -32.60 -0.69
C THR A 195 15.81 -31.35 -1.58
N SER A 196 14.86 -31.25 -2.46
CA SER A 196 14.61 -30.02 -3.21
C SER A 196 13.44 -29.27 -2.62
N VAL A 197 13.58 -27.96 -2.48
CA VAL A 197 12.52 -27.06 -2.07
C VAL A 197 12.00 -26.35 -3.31
N ASP A 198 10.68 -26.42 -3.54
CA ASP A 198 10.04 -25.61 -4.55
C ASP A 198 9.80 -24.20 -4.00
N TYR A 199 10.74 -23.32 -4.30
CA TYR A 199 10.67 -21.90 -3.93
C TYR A 199 9.65 -21.11 -4.77
N LEU A 200 9.15 -21.66 -5.88
CA LEU A 200 8.18 -20.98 -6.75
C LEU A 200 6.87 -20.74 -5.99
N ALA A 201 6.44 -21.70 -5.16
CA ALA A 201 5.27 -21.53 -4.32
C ALA A 201 5.46 -20.39 -3.30
N LEU A 202 6.65 -20.29 -2.67
CA LEU A 202 6.96 -19.21 -1.72
C LEU A 202 7.01 -17.84 -2.41
N SER A 203 7.61 -17.76 -3.59
CA SER A 203 7.62 -16.54 -4.39
C SER A 203 6.21 -16.14 -4.84
N ALA A 204 5.40 -17.13 -5.24
CA ALA A 204 4.00 -16.91 -5.62
C ALA A 204 3.16 -16.43 -4.42
N PHE A 205 3.34 -17.02 -3.24
CA PHE A 205 2.69 -16.58 -2.02
C PHE A 205 3.04 -15.11 -1.69
N ALA A 206 4.32 -14.75 -1.72
CA ALA A 206 4.77 -13.39 -1.45
C ALA A 206 4.19 -12.36 -2.43
N LYS A 207 4.07 -12.74 -3.72
CA LYS A 207 3.59 -11.85 -4.78
C LYS A 207 2.06 -11.81 -4.87
N ASN A 208 1.40 -12.96 -4.82
CA ASN A 208 0.01 -13.11 -5.26
C ASN A 208 -1.00 -13.06 -4.11
N SER A 209 -0.59 -13.27 -2.84
CA SER A 209 -1.54 -13.10 -1.73
C SER A 209 -2.09 -11.69 -1.73
N GLU A 210 -3.40 -11.55 -1.58
CA GLU A 210 -4.07 -10.24 -1.54
C GLU A 210 -4.01 -9.61 -0.15
N TYR A 211 -3.80 -10.40 0.90
CA TYR A 211 -3.98 -9.97 2.27
C TYR A 211 -2.69 -9.87 3.09
N ILE A 212 -1.76 -10.79 2.88
CA ILE A 212 -0.54 -10.88 3.68
C ILE A 212 0.70 -11.06 2.81
N LYS A 213 1.85 -10.69 3.34
CA LYS A 213 3.17 -10.94 2.71
C LYS A 213 4.15 -11.46 3.75
N PRO A 214 5.06 -12.39 3.36
CA PRO A 214 6.16 -12.81 4.22
C PRO A 214 7.24 -11.72 4.27
N VAL A 215 7.82 -11.55 5.45
CA VAL A 215 8.95 -10.64 5.71
C VAL A 215 10.04 -11.42 6.43
N VAL A 216 11.28 -11.28 6.01
CA VAL A 216 12.42 -11.91 6.69
C VAL A 216 12.66 -11.18 8.01
N VAL A 217 12.58 -11.94 9.11
CA VAL A 217 12.82 -11.45 10.47
C VAL A 217 14.26 -11.77 10.90
N ALA A 218 14.77 -12.93 10.51
CA ALA A 218 16.15 -13.34 10.75
C ALA A 218 16.72 -14.04 9.53
N GLY A 219 17.96 -13.72 9.22
CA GLY A 219 18.65 -14.08 7.99
C GLY A 219 18.95 -12.83 7.16
N SER A 220 19.20 -13.00 5.87
CA SER A 220 19.35 -11.87 4.95
C SER A 220 18.00 -11.51 4.28
N SER A 221 17.98 -10.81 3.14
CA SER A 221 16.74 -10.39 2.48
C SER A 221 15.92 -11.58 1.95
N PHE A 222 14.64 -11.31 1.61
CA PHE A 222 13.76 -12.31 0.99
C PHE A 222 14.30 -12.76 -0.37
N GLU A 223 14.90 -11.87 -1.14
CA GLU A 223 15.55 -12.18 -2.41
C GLU A 223 16.72 -13.14 -2.22
N ASN A 224 17.53 -12.92 -1.17
CA ASN A 224 18.61 -13.82 -0.82
C ASN A 224 18.11 -15.20 -0.35
N LEU A 225 16.97 -15.26 0.34
CA LEU A 225 16.31 -16.54 0.67
C LEU A 225 15.90 -17.27 -0.63
N ILE A 226 15.23 -16.61 -1.53
CA ILE A 226 14.81 -17.21 -2.82
C ILE A 226 16.04 -17.65 -3.60
N LYS A 227 17.05 -16.79 -3.72
CA LYS A 227 18.31 -17.14 -4.38
C LYS A 227 18.98 -18.36 -3.73
N TRP A 228 19.06 -18.41 -2.42
CA TRP A 228 19.64 -19.53 -1.69
C TRP A 228 18.84 -20.83 -1.93
N LEU A 229 17.51 -20.78 -1.92
CA LEU A 229 16.66 -21.93 -2.25
C LEU A 229 16.84 -22.37 -3.71
N THR A 230 17.13 -21.46 -4.63
CA THR A 230 17.41 -21.75 -6.04
C THR A 230 18.79 -22.34 -6.24
N ASP A 231 19.82 -21.75 -5.64
CA ASP A 231 21.22 -22.15 -5.83
C ASP A 231 21.55 -23.48 -5.13
N SER A 232 20.69 -23.95 -4.22
CA SER A 232 20.84 -25.26 -3.54
C SER A 232 20.67 -26.47 -4.47
N VAL A 233 20.54 -26.23 -5.77
CA VAL A 233 20.41 -27.26 -6.82
C VAL A 233 21.75 -27.95 -7.12
N ASP A 234 22.88 -27.45 -6.62
CA ASP A 234 24.19 -28.01 -6.94
C ASP A 234 24.66 -29.06 -5.89
N GLY A 235 24.32 -30.31 -6.13
CA GLY A 235 25.01 -31.56 -5.69
C GLY A 235 25.25 -31.84 -4.21
N THR A 236 25.21 -30.85 -3.32
CA THR A 236 25.30 -30.98 -1.86
C THR A 236 24.01 -30.47 -1.22
N LYS A 237 22.97 -31.22 -1.37
CA LYS A 237 21.61 -30.85 -0.96
C LYS A 237 21.49 -30.95 0.54
N ASN A 238 21.46 -29.80 1.17
CA ASN A 238 21.22 -29.67 2.60
C ASN A 238 19.76 -30.00 2.88
N ALA A 239 19.50 -30.99 3.70
CA ALA A 239 18.17 -31.24 4.22
C ALA A 239 17.60 -29.96 4.82
N VAL A 240 16.48 -29.49 4.29
CA VAL A 240 15.81 -28.31 4.79
C VAL A 240 14.74 -28.74 5.78
N THR A 241 14.84 -28.20 7.01
CA THR A 241 13.80 -28.37 8.03
C THR A 241 12.90 -27.14 8.03
N LEU A 242 11.59 -27.39 7.97
CA LEU A 242 10.58 -26.35 8.03
C LEU A 242 9.82 -26.46 9.36
N THR A 243 9.66 -25.33 10.04
CA THR A 243 8.79 -25.23 11.22
C THR A 243 7.83 -24.04 11.09
N VAL A 244 6.66 -24.16 11.69
CA VAL A 244 5.67 -23.10 11.80
C VAL A 244 5.27 -22.92 13.26
N GLY A 245 5.51 -21.74 13.82
CA GLY A 245 5.38 -21.49 15.26
C GLY A 245 6.25 -22.43 16.09
N GLY A 246 7.47 -22.72 15.61
CA GLY A 246 8.46 -23.55 16.29
C GLY A 246 8.23 -25.06 16.24
N VAL A 247 7.22 -25.56 15.54
CA VAL A 247 6.93 -27.00 15.40
C VAL A 247 6.86 -27.41 13.94
N ALA A 248 7.18 -28.68 13.64
CA ALA A 248 7.01 -29.23 12.31
C ALA A 248 5.54 -29.21 11.90
N PRO A 249 5.22 -28.82 10.65
CA PRO A 249 3.84 -28.81 10.17
C PRO A 249 3.27 -30.23 10.11
N THR A 250 2.00 -30.37 10.51
CA THR A 250 1.23 -31.61 10.46
C THR A 250 0.05 -31.46 9.50
N GLU A 251 -0.71 -32.54 9.30
CA GLU A 251 -1.96 -32.48 8.51
C GLU A 251 -3.04 -31.67 9.25
N ASP A 252 -2.98 -31.63 10.57
CA ASP A 252 -3.86 -30.81 11.38
C ASP A 252 -3.53 -29.33 11.21
N GLU A 253 -4.56 -28.55 10.96
CA GLU A 253 -4.41 -27.10 10.80
C GLU A 253 -4.09 -26.42 12.12
N LYS A 254 -2.98 -25.69 12.14
CA LYS A 254 -2.58 -24.84 13.25
C LYS A 254 -2.87 -23.39 12.92
N LYS A 255 -3.74 -22.75 13.71
CA LYS A 255 -4.15 -21.36 13.51
C LYS A 255 -3.37 -20.39 14.39
N PHE A 256 -3.02 -19.26 13.79
CA PHE A 256 -2.32 -18.15 14.43
C PHE A 256 -3.17 -16.88 14.30
N THR A 257 -3.21 -16.09 15.36
CA THR A 257 -3.96 -14.84 15.36
C THR A 257 -3.14 -13.73 14.71
N GLY A 258 -3.76 -13.04 13.76
CA GLY A 258 -3.25 -11.82 13.18
C GLY A 258 -4.00 -10.61 13.72
N THR A 259 -3.32 -9.50 13.85
CA THR A 259 -3.90 -8.18 14.13
C THR A 259 -3.95 -7.37 12.85
N ILE A 260 -5.02 -6.62 12.65
CA ILE A 260 -5.12 -5.68 11.54
C ILE A 260 -4.23 -4.45 11.80
N GLY A 261 -3.87 -3.76 10.74
CA GLY A 261 -3.14 -2.50 10.84
C GLY A 261 -4.04 -1.29 11.05
N SER A 262 -3.45 -0.12 10.98
CA SER A 262 -4.12 1.17 11.05
C SER A 262 -3.71 2.05 9.86
N ALA A 263 -4.63 2.83 9.32
CA ALA A 263 -4.34 3.87 8.33
C ALA A 263 -3.74 5.14 8.96
N GLY A 264 -3.60 5.16 10.28
CA GLY A 264 -3.11 6.32 11.02
C GLY A 264 -4.18 7.38 11.27
N SER A 265 -3.75 8.50 11.82
CA SER A 265 -4.59 9.69 12.05
C SER A 265 -5.01 10.34 10.73
N THR A 266 -5.76 11.43 10.79
CA THR A 266 -5.99 12.27 9.60
C THR A 266 -4.67 12.83 9.10
N PRO A 267 -4.30 12.63 7.82
CA PRO A 267 -3.06 13.14 7.27
C PRO A 267 -3.00 14.66 7.33
N THR A 268 -1.85 15.20 7.70
CA THR A 268 -1.52 16.63 7.62
C THR A 268 -0.94 16.97 6.23
N ALA A 269 -0.66 18.23 5.98
CA ALA A 269 -0.03 18.65 4.72
C ALA A 269 1.31 17.94 4.48
N ASP A 270 2.05 17.61 5.52
CA ASP A 270 3.37 16.98 5.39
C ASP A 270 3.26 15.53 4.90
N GLU A 271 2.26 14.76 5.35
CA GLU A 271 2.02 13.40 4.84
C GLU A 271 1.52 13.42 3.39
N TRP A 272 0.71 14.41 3.02
CA TRP A 272 0.31 14.59 1.62
C TRP A 272 1.53 14.90 0.74
N ILE A 273 2.43 15.77 1.20
CA ILE A 273 3.67 16.12 0.48
C ILE A 273 4.61 14.90 0.38
N ALA A 274 4.78 14.15 1.47
CA ALA A 274 5.59 12.94 1.45
C ALA A 274 5.06 11.90 0.44
N SER A 275 3.73 11.82 0.27
CA SER A 275 3.13 10.92 -0.73
C SER A 275 3.40 11.36 -2.18
N LEU A 276 3.72 12.64 -2.43
CA LEU A 276 4.13 13.11 -3.76
C LEU A 276 5.47 12.49 -4.19
N ASP A 277 6.35 12.09 -3.27
CA ASP A 277 7.63 11.49 -3.64
C ASP A 277 7.46 10.20 -4.46
N PHE A 278 6.38 9.45 -4.21
CA PHE A 278 6.06 8.27 -5.03
C PHE A 278 5.62 8.60 -6.46
N VAL A 279 5.20 9.84 -6.72
CA VAL A 279 4.83 10.28 -8.08
C VAL A 279 6.06 10.27 -9.00
N LYS A 280 7.24 10.54 -8.45
CA LYS A 280 8.51 10.62 -9.19
C LYS A 280 8.92 9.28 -9.82
N ASP A 281 8.48 8.17 -9.22
CA ASP A 281 8.85 6.82 -9.66
C ASP A 281 8.02 6.35 -10.87
N TYR A 282 7.01 7.13 -11.28
CA TYR A 282 6.09 6.75 -12.35
C TYR A 282 6.07 7.77 -13.47
N THR A 283 6.30 7.29 -14.68
CA THR A 283 6.29 8.08 -15.92
C THR A 283 5.15 7.69 -16.88
N ASP A 284 4.27 6.78 -16.44
CA ASP A 284 3.24 6.17 -17.28
C ASP A 284 1.86 6.86 -17.19
N PHE A 285 1.79 8.03 -16.60
CA PHE A 285 0.58 8.84 -16.53
C PHE A 285 0.83 10.26 -17.07
N TYR A 286 -0.26 10.97 -17.42
CA TYR A 286 -0.17 12.33 -17.98
C TYR A 286 -0.88 13.39 -17.16
N GLN A 287 -1.63 13.00 -16.13
CA GLN A 287 -2.38 13.89 -15.25
C GLN A 287 -2.19 13.49 -13.80
N LEU A 288 -1.98 14.47 -12.92
CA LEU A 288 -2.00 14.30 -11.49
C LEU A 288 -3.16 15.09 -10.87
N PHE A 289 -3.95 14.45 -10.03
CA PHE A 289 -4.94 15.13 -9.21
C PHE A 289 -4.90 14.62 -7.76
N ILE A 290 -5.20 15.55 -6.84
CA ILE A 290 -5.25 15.28 -5.40
C ILE A 290 -6.71 15.27 -5.02
N SER A 291 -7.24 14.09 -4.68
CA SER A 291 -8.68 13.94 -4.51
C SER A 291 -9.17 14.56 -3.21
N HIS A 292 -10.02 15.58 -3.33
CA HIS A 292 -10.74 16.27 -2.23
C HIS A 292 -9.86 16.70 -1.05
N ILE A 293 -8.65 17.16 -1.33
CA ILE A 293 -7.70 17.58 -0.27
C ILE A 293 -8.30 18.63 0.67
N SER A 294 -9.14 19.52 0.16
CA SER A 294 -9.83 20.55 0.96
C SER A 294 -10.86 20.00 1.96
N GLN A 295 -11.23 18.73 1.86
CA GLN A 295 -12.06 18.03 2.85
C GLN A 295 -11.23 17.41 3.97
N HIS A 296 -9.96 17.11 3.69
CA HIS A 296 -9.03 16.53 4.65
C HIS A 296 -8.26 17.60 5.43
N LEU A 297 -7.87 18.66 4.74
CA LEU A 297 -7.15 19.81 5.34
C LEU A 297 -8.10 20.97 5.50
N THR A 298 -8.37 21.36 6.74
CA THR A 298 -9.34 22.43 7.05
C THR A 298 -8.77 23.83 6.86
N ALA A 299 -7.44 23.97 6.92
CA ALA A 299 -6.76 25.25 6.73
C ALA A 299 -6.33 25.41 5.26
N ASP A 300 -6.75 26.51 4.63
CA ASP A 300 -6.36 26.83 3.26
C ASP A 300 -4.84 26.90 3.08
N ALA A 301 -4.10 27.36 4.09
CA ALA A 301 -2.64 27.41 4.07
C ALA A 301 -2.01 26.03 3.89
N ASP A 302 -2.59 24.98 4.49
CA ASP A 302 -2.12 23.60 4.38
C ASP A 302 -2.41 23.04 2.99
N VAL A 303 -3.59 23.31 2.46
CA VAL A 303 -3.97 22.93 1.08
C VAL A 303 -3.04 23.60 0.07
N LEU A 304 -2.78 24.90 0.24
CA LEU A 304 -1.84 25.68 -0.59
C LEU A 304 -0.42 25.10 -0.53
N LYS A 305 0.03 24.70 0.67
CA LYS A 305 1.36 24.08 0.86
C LYS A 305 1.51 22.82 0.02
N VAL A 306 0.50 21.95 -0.01
CA VAL A 306 0.53 20.71 -0.80
C VAL A 306 0.49 20.99 -2.30
N TYR A 307 -0.41 21.88 -2.76
CA TYR A 307 -0.47 22.23 -4.18
C TYR A 307 0.79 22.93 -4.68
N LYS A 308 1.42 23.76 -3.84
CA LYS A 308 2.70 24.39 -4.17
C LYS A 308 3.80 23.33 -4.36
N ALA A 309 3.91 22.36 -3.45
CA ALA A 309 4.87 21.25 -3.59
C ALA A 309 4.60 20.43 -4.86
N ALA A 310 3.33 20.12 -5.16
CA ALA A 310 2.96 19.42 -6.39
C ALA A 310 3.26 20.25 -7.66
N ALA A 311 3.03 21.56 -7.62
CA ALA A 311 3.32 22.46 -8.75
C ALA A 311 4.82 22.60 -8.98
N ASP A 312 5.62 22.69 -7.91
CA ASP A 312 7.08 22.76 -8.01
C ASP A 312 7.64 21.46 -8.60
N MET A 313 7.12 20.29 -8.17
CA MET A 313 7.45 19.00 -8.77
C MET A 313 7.03 18.91 -10.25
N ALA A 314 5.85 19.38 -10.61
CA ALA A 314 5.40 19.42 -12.00
C ALA A 314 6.30 20.29 -12.88
N LYS A 315 6.84 21.41 -12.35
CA LYS A 315 7.79 22.27 -13.04
C LYS A 315 9.15 21.59 -13.22
N GLU A 316 9.57 20.82 -12.23
CA GLU A 316 10.86 20.11 -12.27
C GLU A 316 10.83 18.96 -13.28
N LEU A 317 9.79 18.12 -13.20
CA LEU A 317 9.68 16.91 -14.02
C LEU A 317 9.17 17.19 -15.44
N MET A 318 8.28 18.16 -15.62
CA MET A 318 7.64 18.54 -16.91
C MET A 318 6.99 17.35 -17.66
N GLU A 319 6.53 16.34 -16.96
CA GLU A 319 6.02 15.09 -17.55
C GLU A 319 4.50 14.97 -17.53
N TRP A 320 3.83 15.73 -16.66
CA TRP A 320 2.38 15.62 -16.43
C TRP A 320 1.73 16.96 -16.08
N VAL A 321 0.42 17.01 -16.18
CA VAL A 321 -0.43 18.18 -15.88
C VAL A 321 -1.00 18.04 -14.48
N LEU A 322 -0.83 19.06 -13.64
CA LEU A 322 -1.43 19.14 -12.31
C LEU A 322 -2.85 19.74 -12.41
N TYR A 323 -3.83 19.03 -11.83
CA TYR A 323 -5.16 19.55 -11.58
C TYR A 323 -5.24 20.14 -10.17
N ILE A 324 -5.58 21.41 -10.08
CA ILE A 324 -5.73 22.13 -8.82
C ILE A 324 -7.22 22.26 -8.50
N GLU A 325 -7.63 21.72 -7.38
CA GLU A 325 -8.98 21.89 -6.84
C GLU A 325 -9.10 23.29 -6.21
N VAL A 326 -10.15 24.02 -6.58
CA VAL A 326 -10.49 25.27 -5.92
C VAL A 326 -11.40 24.95 -4.73
N PRO A 327 -11.08 25.43 -3.52
CA PRO A 327 -11.87 25.15 -2.33
C PRO A 327 -13.35 25.51 -2.47
N LYS A 328 -14.19 24.69 -1.86
CA LYS A 328 -15.65 24.81 -1.97
C LYS A 328 -16.16 26.19 -1.55
N HIS A 329 -15.59 26.80 -0.53
CA HIS A 329 -16.00 28.15 -0.07
C HIS A 329 -15.73 29.25 -1.09
N LEU A 330 -14.78 29.05 -2.02
CA LEU A 330 -14.54 29.98 -3.14
C LEU A 330 -15.44 29.72 -4.34
N THR A 331 -16.01 28.52 -4.44
CA THR A 331 -16.85 28.10 -5.59
C THR A 331 -18.34 28.11 -5.27
N HIS A 332 -18.72 28.06 -4.00
CA HIS A 332 -20.10 27.92 -3.59
C HIS A 332 -20.86 29.23 -3.74
N TYR A 333 -21.98 29.16 -4.42
CA TYR A 333 -22.96 30.22 -4.45
C TYR A 333 -23.85 30.11 -3.23
N THR A 334 -23.70 31.03 -2.27
CA THR A 334 -24.67 31.14 -1.18
C THR A 334 -25.86 31.95 -1.72
N GLN A 335 -27.01 31.30 -1.80
CA GLN A 335 -28.25 31.89 -2.29
C GLN A 335 -28.54 33.20 -1.55
N GLY A 336 -28.46 34.33 -2.24
CA GLY A 336 -28.91 35.65 -1.78
C GLY A 336 -27.86 36.74 -1.59
N THR A 337 -26.54 36.47 -1.55
CA THR A 337 -25.60 37.53 -1.17
C THR A 337 -24.26 37.64 -1.88
N GLN A 338 -23.80 36.66 -2.65
CA GLN A 338 -22.51 36.81 -3.34
C GLN A 338 -22.46 36.12 -4.69
N ALA A 339 -22.08 36.89 -5.71
CA ALA A 339 -21.57 36.36 -6.96
C ALA A 339 -20.29 35.55 -6.69
N ARG A 340 -20.07 34.46 -7.44
CA ARG A 340 -18.81 33.70 -7.41
C ARG A 340 -17.66 34.68 -7.53
N ASP A 341 -16.72 34.68 -6.54
CA ASP A 341 -15.56 35.52 -6.62
C ASP A 341 -14.50 34.89 -7.51
N TYR A 342 -14.64 35.08 -8.81
CA TYR A 342 -13.68 34.60 -9.81
C TYR A 342 -12.26 35.14 -9.57
N LYS A 343 -12.14 36.35 -8.99
CA LYS A 343 -10.84 36.91 -8.67
C LYS A 343 -10.16 36.11 -7.56
N ALA A 344 -10.90 35.75 -6.51
CA ALA A 344 -10.39 34.90 -5.44
C ALA A 344 -9.99 33.52 -5.96
N GLN A 345 -10.79 32.91 -6.86
CA GLN A 345 -10.44 31.62 -7.49
C GLN A 345 -9.16 31.72 -8.32
N VAL A 346 -9.01 32.76 -9.12
CA VAL A 346 -7.78 32.97 -9.91
C VAL A 346 -6.58 33.20 -8.99
N THR A 347 -6.74 34.04 -7.96
CA THR A 347 -5.68 34.29 -6.97
C THR A 347 -5.28 32.98 -6.27
N TRP A 348 -6.24 32.12 -5.92
CA TRP A 348 -5.96 30.82 -5.35
C TRP A 348 -5.04 29.97 -6.25
N VAL A 349 -5.41 29.81 -7.51
CA VAL A 349 -4.61 29.04 -8.47
C VAL A 349 -3.22 29.66 -8.67
N GLN A 350 -3.14 30.98 -8.80
CA GLN A 350 -1.85 31.68 -8.92
C GLN A 350 -0.97 31.47 -7.70
N THR A 351 -1.54 31.49 -6.51
CA THR A 351 -0.83 31.22 -5.25
C THR A 351 -0.32 29.78 -5.21
N CYS A 352 -1.12 28.79 -5.62
CA CYS A 352 -0.69 27.40 -5.76
C CYS A 352 0.50 27.24 -6.71
N LEU A 353 0.53 28.03 -7.77
CA LEU A 353 1.60 28.01 -8.79
C LEU A 353 2.84 28.82 -8.38
N GLY A 354 2.77 29.56 -7.27
CA GLY A 354 3.85 30.44 -6.82
C GLY A 354 4.11 31.62 -7.75
N THR A 355 3.06 32.13 -8.40
CA THR A 355 3.14 33.26 -9.34
C THR A 355 2.63 34.58 -8.75
N VAL A 356 2.24 34.58 -7.47
CA VAL A 356 1.83 35.76 -6.69
C VAL A 356 2.75 35.94 -5.49
#